data_d553b5a1b42ae9d8468a2811f8b6eb54
#
_entry.id   d553b5a1b42ae9d8468a2811f8b6eb54
#
_cell.length_a   1.000
_cell.length_b   1.000
_cell.length_c   1.000
_cell.angle_alpha   90.00
_cell.angle_beta   90.00
_cell.angle_gamma   90.00
#
_symmetry.space_group_name_H-M   'P 1'
#
loop_
_entity.id
_entity.type
_entity.pdbx_description
1 polymer ?
#
loop_
_entity_poly.entity_id
_entity_poly.type
_entity_poly.pdbx_seq_one_letter_code
_entity_poly.pdbx_strand_id
1 'polypeptide(L)'
;MSGDGPDGALSDAAHGAHRAAHKAQHAAAEVEQHRAASWVEALGQSANGLVHIVIGAIALGVAFGAGGSADQSGAMRALRETPIGGVALWVVGVALVALALHAFVIAVAASRRHRRDAVRAAGRGIGHVVVGTTALVFALGGSIDGEEATESVSTTVLQHPVGPWLLAVTGLVIAGVGVAFVARGVRRKFFDDVAPPRRFRRLVEALGTPGFVAKGIAVTIVGGLFVVAAVSHDAGEAGGLDGALQSLTTVPGGVVALVAIAVGLMVYGVYCVTRGVWAR
;
A
#
# COMPACT_ATOMS: atom_id res chain seq x y z
N MET A 1 44.16 -34.14 -46.08
CA MET A 1 43.16 -35.04 -45.45
C MET A 1 43.32 -34.83 -43.96
N SER A 2 42.58 -33.84 -43.40
CA SER A 2 42.58 -33.56 -41.94
C SER A 2 41.52 -34.48 -41.33
N GLY A 3 42.00 -35.36 -40.42
CA GLY A 3 41.12 -36.28 -39.69
C GLY A 3 40.30 -35.55 -38.64
N ASP A 4 39.02 -35.43 -38.90
CA ASP A 4 38.04 -35.15 -37.87
C ASP A 4 37.81 -36.49 -37.13
N GLY A 5 38.55 -36.64 -36.00
CA GLY A 5 38.47 -37.83 -35.18
C GLY A 5 37.21 -37.84 -34.31
N PRO A 6 36.71 -39.00 -33.87
CA PRO A 6 35.52 -39.14 -33.01
C PRO A 6 35.59 -38.35 -31.71
N ASP A 7 36.78 -37.93 -31.28
CA ASP A 7 37.03 -37.15 -30.06
C ASP A 7 36.51 -35.70 -30.18
N GLY A 8 36.51 -35.08 -31.38
CA GLY A 8 35.97 -33.77 -31.63
C GLY A 8 34.43 -33.74 -31.49
N ALA A 9 33.75 -34.74 -32.04
CA ALA A 9 32.31 -34.84 -31.96
C ALA A 9 31.81 -35.08 -30.52
N LEU A 10 32.54 -35.83 -29.71
CA LEU A 10 32.21 -36.07 -28.30
C LEU A 10 32.44 -34.81 -27.46
N SER A 11 33.51 -34.03 -27.74
CA SER A 11 33.76 -32.75 -27.10
C SER A 11 32.67 -31.72 -27.41
N ASP A 12 32.23 -31.60 -28.66
CA ASP A 12 31.18 -30.67 -29.07
C ASP A 12 29.83 -31.08 -28.50
N ALA A 13 29.51 -32.34 -28.41
CA ALA A 13 28.32 -32.85 -27.75
C ALA A 13 28.32 -32.55 -26.23
N ALA A 14 29.47 -32.74 -25.56
CA ALA A 14 29.60 -32.43 -24.16
C ALA A 14 29.47 -30.92 -23.86
N HIS A 15 30.02 -30.06 -24.72
CA HIS A 15 29.87 -28.60 -24.61
C HIS A 15 28.44 -28.15 -24.93
N GLY A 16 27.77 -28.81 -25.84
CA GLY A 16 26.35 -28.59 -26.14
C GLY A 16 25.44 -28.95 -24.97
N ALA A 17 25.69 -30.11 -24.36
CA ALA A 17 24.94 -30.57 -23.18
C ALA A 17 25.18 -29.65 -21.95
N HIS A 18 26.41 -29.19 -21.74
CA HIS A 18 26.71 -28.27 -20.66
C HIS A 18 26.02 -26.91 -20.83
N ARG A 19 26.00 -26.38 -22.07
CA ARG A 19 25.28 -25.12 -22.39
C ARG A 19 23.78 -25.27 -22.25
N ALA A 20 23.20 -26.41 -22.63
CA ALA A 20 21.78 -26.69 -22.45
C ALA A 20 21.41 -26.81 -20.96
N ALA A 21 22.21 -27.51 -20.16
CA ALA A 21 22.02 -27.63 -18.72
C ALA A 21 22.10 -26.26 -18.02
N HIS A 22 23.07 -25.42 -18.39
CA HIS A 22 23.22 -24.04 -17.84
C HIS A 22 22.03 -23.15 -18.21
N LYS A 23 21.54 -23.22 -19.46
CA LYS A 23 20.30 -22.51 -19.86
C LYS A 23 19.09 -23.01 -19.11
N ALA A 24 18.96 -24.31 -18.89
CA ALA A 24 17.83 -24.87 -18.13
C ALA A 24 17.88 -24.44 -16.65
N GLN A 25 19.07 -24.41 -16.05
CA GLN A 25 19.24 -23.91 -14.68
C GLN A 25 18.90 -22.42 -14.55
N HIS A 26 19.32 -21.57 -15.49
CA HIS A 26 18.95 -20.16 -15.50
C HIS A 26 17.44 -19.96 -15.69
N ALA A 27 16.81 -20.69 -16.61
CA ALA A 27 15.38 -20.63 -16.81
C ALA A 27 14.59 -21.13 -15.57
N ALA A 28 15.07 -22.17 -14.90
CA ALA A 28 14.47 -22.64 -13.65
C ALA A 28 14.61 -21.61 -12.53
N ALA A 29 15.77 -20.98 -12.38
CA ALA A 29 16.01 -19.94 -11.39
C ALA A 29 15.14 -18.68 -11.65
N GLU A 30 14.97 -18.27 -12.91
CA GLU A 30 14.06 -17.19 -13.30
C GLU A 30 12.60 -17.51 -12.95
N VAL A 31 12.14 -18.73 -13.25
CA VAL A 31 10.78 -19.18 -12.91
C VAL A 31 10.57 -19.20 -11.41
N GLU A 32 11.56 -19.64 -10.64
CA GLU A 32 11.49 -19.69 -9.17
C GLU A 32 11.48 -18.27 -8.56
N GLN A 33 12.30 -17.36 -9.07
CA GLN A 33 12.27 -15.93 -8.69
C GLN A 33 10.92 -15.27 -9.01
N HIS A 34 10.35 -15.54 -10.18
CA HIS A 34 9.02 -15.03 -10.54
C HIS A 34 7.92 -15.58 -9.62
N ARG A 35 7.99 -16.85 -9.26
CA ARG A 35 7.04 -17.47 -8.32
C ARG A 35 7.18 -16.85 -6.91
N ALA A 36 8.39 -16.72 -6.38
CA ALA A 36 8.62 -16.11 -5.09
C ALA A 36 8.12 -14.65 -5.05
N ALA A 37 8.42 -13.86 -6.08
CA ALA A 37 7.93 -12.49 -6.21
C ALA A 37 6.39 -12.40 -6.24
N SER A 38 5.71 -13.31 -6.95
CA SER A 38 4.25 -13.33 -7.01
C SER A 38 3.61 -13.70 -5.66
N TRP A 39 4.20 -14.61 -4.90
CA TRP A 39 3.72 -14.95 -3.56
C TRP A 39 3.89 -13.78 -2.57
N VAL A 40 5.03 -13.09 -2.63
CA VAL A 40 5.27 -11.91 -1.79
C VAL A 40 4.28 -10.79 -2.14
N GLU A 41 4.00 -10.58 -3.42
CA GLU A 41 3.00 -9.61 -3.86
C GLU A 41 1.59 -10.01 -3.38
N ALA A 42 1.20 -11.28 -3.54
CA ALA A 42 -0.09 -11.79 -3.09
C ALA A 42 -0.27 -11.63 -1.57
N LEU A 43 0.75 -11.97 -0.78
CA LEU A 43 0.73 -11.78 0.68
C LEU A 43 0.64 -10.30 1.05
N GLY A 44 1.42 -9.43 0.42
CA GLY A 44 1.38 -7.99 0.65
C GLY A 44 0.03 -7.37 0.31
N GLN A 45 -0.58 -7.77 -0.82
CA GLN A 45 -1.92 -7.33 -1.20
C GLN A 45 -3.00 -7.84 -0.23
N SER A 46 -2.88 -9.08 0.24
CA SER A 46 -3.81 -9.66 1.21
C SER A 46 -3.71 -8.96 2.56
N ALA A 47 -2.49 -8.67 3.03
CA ALA A 47 -2.27 -7.91 4.26
C ALA A 47 -2.84 -6.49 4.16
N ASN A 48 -2.58 -5.80 3.04
CA ASN A 48 -3.16 -4.48 2.77
C ASN A 48 -4.69 -4.54 2.71
N GLY A 49 -5.25 -5.61 2.13
CA GLY A 49 -6.70 -5.86 2.11
C GLY A 49 -7.27 -6.01 3.51
N LEU A 50 -6.63 -6.82 4.36
CA LEU A 50 -7.05 -7.01 5.74
C LEU A 50 -7.06 -5.71 6.53
N VAL A 51 -6.00 -4.90 6.42
CA VAL A 51 -5.92 -3.57 7.06
C VAL A 51 -7.12 -2.70 6.66
N HIS A 52 -7.45 -2.62 5.37
CA HIS A 52 -8.59 -1.80 4.91
C HIS A 52 -9.95 -2.36 5.38
N ILE A 53 -10.10 -3.68 5.49
CA ILE A 53 -11.31 -4.29 6.07
C ILE A 53 -11.45 -3.89 7.53
N VAL A 54 -10.37 -3.96 8.31
CA VAL A 54 -10.38 -3.59 9.73
C VAL A 54 -10.64 -2.10 9.91
N ILE A 55 -9.97 -1.22 9.15
CA ILE A 55 -10.24 0.22 9.15
C ILE A 55 -11.71 0.50 8.85
N GLY A 56 -12.25 -0.12 7.80
CA GLY A 56 -13.67 0.03 7.46
C GLY A 56 -14.61 -0.47 8.57
N ALA A 57 -14.28 -1.57 9.24
CA ALA A 57 -15.07 -2.08 10.35
C ALA A 57 -15.05 -1.13 11.56
N ILE A 58 -13.89 -0.57 11.90
CA ILE A 58 -13.76 0.43 12.97
C ILE A 58 -14.54 1.70 12.59
N ALA A 59 -14.37 2.21 11.37
CA ALA A 59 -15.10 3.37 10.87
C ALA A 59 -16.62 3.17 10.90
N LEU A 60 -17.08 1.96 10.62
CA LEU A 60 -18.49 1.60 10.76
C LEU A 60 -18.92 1.63 12.24
N GLY A 61 -18.08 1.13 13.15
CA GLY A 61 -18.30 1.25 14.60
C GLY A 61 -18.41 2.71 15.04
N VAL A 62 -17.49 3.58 14.59
CA VAL A 62 -17.51 5.04 14.87
C VAL A 62 -18.83 5.66 14.37
N ALA A 63 -19.31 5.28 13.20
CA ALA A 63 -20.59 5.77 12.66
C ALA A 63 -21.80 5.45 13.57
N PHE A 64 -21.71 4.38 14.36
CA PHE A 64 -22.74 3.98 15.32
C PHE A 64 -22.39 4.33 16.79
N GLY A 65 -21.42 5.19 17.00
CA GLY A 65 -21.04 5.70 18.33
C GLY A 65 -20.09 4.79 19.11
N ALA A 66 -19.50 3.76 18.49
CA ALA A 66 -18.40 3.02 19.08
C ALA A 66 -17.10 3.83 18.98
N GLY A 67 -16.24 3.71 20.00
CA GLY A 67 -14.90 4.29 19.93
C GLY A 67 -13.94 3.46 19.06
N GLY A 68 -12.80 4.05 18.74
CA GLY A 68 -11.70 3.38 18.02
C GLY A 68 -11.07 4.30 16.99
N SER A 69 -9.82 4.04 16.63
CA SER A 69 -9.11 4.78 15.58
C SER A 69 -9.29 4.08 14.24
N ALA A 70 -10.02 4.72 13.32
CA ALA A 70 -10.33 4.17 11.99
C ALA A 70 -9.19 4.46 11.00
N ASP A 71 -7.98 4.10 11.39
CA ASP A 71 -6.75 4.28 10.62
C ASP A 71 -5.88 3.01 10.63
N GLN A 72 -4.67 3.12 10.09
CA GLN A 72 -3.72 2.01 10.07
C GLN A 72 -3.25 1.60 11.47
N SER A 73 -3.10 2.56 12.39
CA SER A 73 -2.66 2.30 13.77
C SER A 73 -3.73 1.56 14.56
N GLY A 74 -5.00 1.96 14.46
CA GLY A 74 -6.13 1.24 15.02
C GLY A 74 -6.29 -0.17 14.47
N ALA A 75 -6.11 -0.35 13.15
CA ALA A 75 -6.13 -1.68 12.53
C ALA A 75 -5.00 -2.59 13.05
N MET A 76 -3.79 -2.06 13.26
CA MET A 76 -2.68 -2.82 13.83
C MET A 76 -2.90 -3.15 15.29
N ARG A 77 -3.52 -2.24 16.06
CA ARG A 77 -3.93 -2.49 17.45
C ARG A 77 -4.94 -3.64 17.52
N ALA A 78 -6.00 -3.56 16.71
CA ALA A 78 -7.01 -4.61 16.64
C ALA A 78 -6.43 -5.97 16.21
N LEU A 79 -5.51 -5.96 15.24
CA LEU A 79 -4.82 -7.18 14.82
C LEU A 79 -3.98 -7.78 15.95
N ARG A 80 -3.25 -6.95 16.71
CA ARG A 80 -2.42 -7.39 17.84
C ARG A 80 -3.22 -8.10 18.93
N GLU A 81 -4.45 -7.72 19.17
CA GLU A 81 -5.34 -8.32 20.16
C GLU A 81 -5.78 -9.74 19.77
N THR A 82 -5.53 -10.16 18.51
CA THR A 82 -5.81 -11.53 18.09
C THR A 82 -4.70 -12.51 18.55
N PRO A 83 -5.00 -13.79 18.77
CA PRO A 83 -4.03 -14.78 19.27
C PRO A 83 -2.75 -14.93 18.43
N ILE A 84 -2.84 -14.69 17.12
CA ILE A 84 -1.72 -14.79 16.16
C ILE A 84 -1.23 -13.43 15.67
N GLY A 85 -1.86 -12.34 16.10
CA GLY A 85 -1.62 -11.01 15.56
C GLY A 85 -0.22 -10.47 15.83
N GLY A 86 0.32 -10.73 17.00
CA GLY A 86 1.69 -10.35 17.32
C GLY A 86 2.71 -10.98 16.37
N VAL A 87 2.57 -12.27 16.06
CA VAL A 87 3.42 -12.96 15.09
C VAL A 87 3.21 -12.43 13.68
N ALA A 88 1.94 -12.19 13.29
CA ALA A 88 1.62 -11.61 11.98
C ALA A 88 2.24 -10.22 11.80
N LEU A 89 2.18 -9.36 12.81
CA LEU A 89 2.79 -8.03 12.80
C LEU A 89 4.32 -8.09 12.70
N TRP A 90 4.95 -9.04 13.39
CA TRP A 90 6.40 -9.29 13.26
C TRP A 90 6.77 -9.67 11.83
N VAL A 91 6.08 -10.65 11.25
CA VAL A 91 6.34 -11.12 9.88
C VAL A 91 6.13 -10.00 8.87
N VAL A 92 5.02 -9.26 8.97
CA VAL A 92 4.71 -8.13 8.08
C VAL A 92 5.74 -7.02 8.24
N GLY A 93 6.09 -6.64 9.47
CA GLY A 93 7.04 -5.58 9.75
C GLY A 93 8.43 -5.88 9.18
N VAL A 94 8.97 -7.07 9.44
CA VAL A 94 10.26 -7.50 8.90
C VAL A 94 10.24 -7.57 7.37
N ALA A 95 9.18 -8.13 6.78
CA ALA A 95 9.04 -8.22 5.33
C ALA A 95 8.99 -6.83 4.67
N LEU A 96 8.26 -5.88 5.26
CA LEU A 96 8.18 -4.51 4.74
C LEU A 96 9.49 -3.75 4.87
N VAL A 97 10.24 -3.93 5.97
CA VAL A 97 11.58 -3.34 6.11
C VAL A 97 12.53 -3.90 5.05
N ALA A 98 12.51 -5.21 4.81
CA ALA A 98 13.30 -5.83 3.75
C ALA A 98 12.93 -5.29 2.36
N LEU A 99 11.62 -5.13 2.07
CA LEU A 99 11.12 -4.53 0.83
C LEU A 99 11.51 -3.05 0.70
N ALA A 100 11.55 -2.31 1.80
CA ALA A 100 12.02 -0.92 1.82
C ALA A 100 13.50 -0.84 1.43
N LEU A 101 14.35 -1.67 2.03
CA LEU A 101 15.77 -1.74 1.68
C LEU A 101 15.96 -2.08 0.20
N HIS A 102 15.24 -3.07 -0.31
CA HIS A 102 15.24 -3.43 -1.73
C HIS A 102 14.80 -2.25 -2.63
N ALA A 103 13.74 -1.55 -2.26
CA ALA A 103 13.25 -0.40 -3.01
C ALA A 103 14.27 0.75 -3.04
N PHE A 104 15.00 1.00 -1.94
CA PHE A 104 16.07 2.00 -1.90
C PHE A 104 17.27 1.60 -2.75
N VAL A 105 17.65 0.33 -2.78
CA VAL A 105 18.70 -0.18 -3.68
C VAL A 105 18.33 0.09 -5.14
N ILE A 106 17.07 -0.21 -5.52
CA ILE A 106 16.55 0.11 -6.87
C ILE A 106 16.58 1.62 -7.13
N ALA A 107 16.17 2.43 -6.16
CA ALA A 107 16.16 3.89 -6.30
C ALA A 107 17.56 4.44 -6.57
N VAL A 108 18.55 3.97 -5.84
CA VAL A 108 19.98 4.33 -6.04
C VAL A 108 20.48 3.86 -7.41
N ALA A 109 20.18 2.62 -7.80
CA ALA A 109 20.59 2.07 -9.09
C ALA A 109 19.97 2.83 -10.28
N ALA A 110 18.68 3.22 -10.15
CA ALA A 110 17.95 3.95 -11.18
C ALA A 110 18.29 5.45 -11.23
N SER A 111 18.84 6.02 -10.16
CA SER A 111 19.04 7.48 -10.02
C SER A 111 19.88 8.09 -11.12
N ARG A 112 20.85 7.33 -11.67
CA ARG A 112 21.77 7.77 -12.71
C ARG A 112 21.22 7.66 -14.13
N ARG A 113 20.14 6.88 -14.36
CA ARG A 113 19.62 6.57 -15.69
C ARG A 113 18.18 7.04 -15.90
N HIS A 114 17.32 6.87 -14.89
CA HIS A 114 15.88 7.12 -14.97
C HIS A 114 15.35 7.78 -13.69
N ARG A 115 15.49 9.11 -13.58
CA ARG A 115 15.08 9.87 -12.38
C ARG A 115 13.64 9.58 -11.93
N ARG A 116 12.71 9.37 -12.88
CA ARG A 116 11.30 9.06 -12.55
C ARG A 116 11.17 7.70 -11.85
N ASP A 117 11.93 6.72 -12.27
CA ASP A 117 11.90 5.37 -11.67
C ASP A 117 12.58 5.37 -10.31
N ALA A 118 13.66 6.15 -10.14
CA ALA A 118 14.29 6.38 -8.85
C ALA A 118 13.32 7.01 -7.84
N VAL A 119 12.60 8.07 -8.23
CA VAL A 119 11.61 8.73 -7.36
C VAL A 119 10.46 7.78 -6.98
N ARG A 120 9.96 6.99 -7.93
CA ARG A 120 8.92 5.98 -7.65
C ARG A 120 9.41 4.89 -6.70
N ALA A 121 10.63 4.41 -6.90
CA ALA A 121 11.23 3.40 -6.04
C ALA A 121 11.48 3.95 -4.63
N ALA A 122 12.02 5.17 -4.51
CA ALA A 122 12.21 5.84 -3.22
C ALA A 122 10.88 6.05 -2.48
N GLY A 123 9.84 6.53 -3.16
CA GLY A 123 8.50 6.70 -2.58
C GLY A 123 7.91 5.39 -2.05
N ARG A 124 8.08 4.28 -2.78
CA ARG A 124 7.69 2.96 -2.28
C ARG A 124 8.49 2.54 -1.04
N GLY A 125 9.81 2.77 -1.07
CA GLY A 125 10.69 2.50 0.07
C GLY A 125 10.26 3.23 1.32
N ILE A 126 9.99 4.53 1.22
CA ILE A 126 9.48 5.35 2.33
C ILE A 126 8.17 4.79 2.88
N GLY A 127 7.20 4.49 2.01
CA GLY A 127 5.93 3.89 2.43
C GLY A 127 6.12 2.56 3.17
N HIS A 128 7.02 1.70 2.69
CA HIS A 128 7.33 0.43 3.36
C HIS A 128 8.03 0.63 4.70
N VAL A 129 8.93 1.63 4.85
CA VAL A 129 9.55 1.97 6.15
C VAL A 129 8.47 2.37 7.15
N VAL A 130 7.62 3.31 6.78
CA VAL A 130 6.58 3.83 7.69
C VAL A 130 5.67 2.69 8.16
N VAL A 131 5.11 1.92 7.24
CA VAL A 131 4.20 0.82 7.60
C VAL A 131 4.93 -0.30 8.34
N GLY A 132 6.15 -0.65 7.92
CA GLY A 132 6.95 -1.71 8.53
C GLY A 132 7.39 -1.38 9.94
N THR A 133 7.85 -0.15 10.19
CA THR A 133 8.24 0.30 11.54
C THR A 133 7.05 0.39 12.46
N THR A 134 5.90 0.90 11.99
CA THR A 134 4.65 0.90 12.75
C THR A 134 4.26 -0.53 13.16
N ALA A 135 4.28 -1.48 12.22
CA ALA A 135 3.97 -2.88 12.51
C ALA A 135 4.91 -3.49 13.57
N LEU A 136 6.22 -3.19 13.49
CA LEU A 136 7.20 -3.67 14.48
C LEU A 136 6.98 -3.05 15.85
N VAL A 137 6.65 -1.76 15.94
CA VAL A 137 6.32 -1.11 17.22
C VAL A 137 5.15 -1.81 17.88
N PHE A 138 4.07 -2.08 17.14
CA PHE A 138 2.93 -2.82 17.67
C PHE A 138 3.29 -4.28 18.05
N ALA A 139 4.12 -4.94 17.24
CA ALA A 139 4.59 -6.30 17.52
C ALA A 139 5.42 -6.38 18.81
N LEU A 140 6.21 -5.34 19.11
CA LEU A 140 7.02 -5.20 20.33
C LEU A 140 6.20 -4.77 21.57
N GLY A 141 4.92 -4.51 21.42
CA GLY A 141 4.07 -4.11 22.54
C GLY A 141 3.89 -2.61 22.70
N GLY A 142 4.51 -1.82 21.85
CA GLY A 142 4.29 -0.37 21.77
C GLY A 142 2.95 0.00 21.13
N SER A 143 2.67 1.28 21.09
CA SER A 143 1.54 1.88 20.36
C SER A 143 2.02 3.14 19.65
N ILE A 144 1.42 3.40 18.49
CA ILE A 144 1.56 4.67 17.77
C ILE A 144 0.13 5.16 17.54
N ASP A 145 -0.13 6.40 17.86
CA ASP A 145 -1.35 7.08 17.46
C ASP A 145 -1.06 7.84 16.16
N GLY A 146 -1.77 7.48 15.10
CA GLY A 146 -1.54 8.06 13.78
C GLY A 146 -1.99 9.51 13.68
N GLU A 147 -3.02 9.88 14.44
CA GLU A 147 -3.55 11.23 14.51
C GLU A 147 -2.61 12.14 15.30
N GLU A 148 -2.20 11.73 16.51
CA GLU A 148 -1.23 12.45 17.34
C GLU A 148 0.11 12.65 16.59
N ALA A 149 0.59 11.63 15.89
CA ALA A 149 1.80 11.74 15.07
C ALA A 149 1.63 12.77 13.93
N THR A 150 0.47 12.80 13.29
CA THR A 150 0.15 13.77 12.23
C THR A 150 0.07 15.19 12.78
N GLU A 151 -0.61 15.39 13.91
CA GLU A 151 -0.71 16.67 14.60
C GLU A 151 0.66 17.18 15.05
N SER A 152 1.48 16.32 15.66
CA SER A 152 2.83 16.67 16.11
C SER A 152 3.73 17.12 14.96
N VAL A 153 3.71 16.43 13.82
CA VAL A 153 4.45 16.83 12.63
C VAL A 153 3.90 18.15 12.08
N SER A 154 2.60 18.31 12.00
CA SER A 154 1.94 19.52 11.51
C SER A 154 2.26 20.72 12.40
N THR A 155 2.26 20.54 13.73
CA THR A 155 2.66 21.57 14.71
C THR A 155 4.10 22.01 14.46
N THR A 156 5.02 21.05 14.29
CA THR A 156 6.43 21.37 14.02
C THR A 156 6.58 22.16 12.72
N VAL A 157 5.85 21.77 11.68
CA VAL A 157 5.87 22.45 10.38
C VAL A 157 5.31 23.88 10.51
N LEU A 158 4.17 24.05 11.19
CA LEU A 158 3.51 25.36 11.34
C LEU A 158 4.33 26.38 12.16
N GLN A 159 5.28 25.94 12.99
CA GLN A 159 6.20 26.82 13.71
C GLN A 159 7.18 27.58 12.78
N HIS A 160 7.33 27.15 11.53
CA HIS A 160 8.20 27.83 10.57
C HIS A 160 7.42 28.83 9.70
N PRO A 161 8.02 29.97 9.31
CA PRO A 161 7.33 31.00 8.49
C PRO A 161 6.76 30.48 7.17
N VAL A 162 7.39 29.47 6.56
CA VAL A 162 6.93 28.83 5.31
C VAL A 162 6.04 27.60 5.56
N GLY A 163 5.85 27.24 6.84
CA GLY A 163 5.14 26.03 7.25
C GLY A 163 3.71 25.94 6.74
N PRO A 164 2.88 26.99 6.86
CA PRO A 164 1.52 26.96 6.35
C PRO A 164 1.45 26.66 4.84
N TRP A 165 2.36 27.26 4.06
CA TRP A 165 2.43 26.96 2.63
C TRP A 165 2.84 25.52 2.34
N LEU A 166 3.80 24.98 3.09
CA LEU A 166 4.24 23.61 2.94
C LEU A 166 3.11 22.64 3.31
N LEU A 167 2.38 22.92 4.38
CA LEU A 167 1.25 22.12 4.83
C LEU A 167 0.09 22.17 3.81
N ALA A 168 -0.23 23.36 3.28
CA ALA A 168 -1.25 23.53 2.25
C ALA A 168 -0.89 22.76 0.95
N VAL A 169 0.34 22.87 0.49
CA VAL A 169 0.82 22.12 -0.70
C VAL A 169 0.75 20.62 -0.44
N THR A 170 1.14 20.15 0.74
CA THR A 170 1.03 18.74 1.13
C THR A 170 -0.43 18.28 1.08
N GLY A 171 -1.34 19.05 1.66
CA GLY A 171 -2.79 18.77 1.62
C GLY A 171 -3.34 18.70 0.20
N LEU A 172 -2.97 19.64 -0.67
CA LEU A 172 -3.37 19.63 -2.08
C LEU A 172 -2.82 18.42 -2.84
N VAL A 173 -1.59 18.00 -2.56
CA VAL A 173 -1.01 16.78 -3.17
C VAL A 173 -1.78 15.54 -2.70
N ILE A 174 -2.07 15.42 -1.39
CA ILE A 174 -2.86 14.32 -0.84
C ILE A 174 -4.26 14.29 -1.47
N ALA A 175 -4.95 15.45 -1.52
CA ALA A 175 -6.26 15.54 -2.15
C ALA A 175 -6.21 15.16 -3.64
N GLY A 176 -5.18 15.58 -4.36
CA GLY A 176 -4.94 15.20 -5.75
C GLY A 176 -4.76 13.69 -5.93
N VAL A 177 -4.06 13.03 -5.01
CA VAL A 177 -3.95 11.56 -4.98
C VAL A 177 -5.32 10.92 -4.73
N GLY A 178 -6.12 11.48 -3.81
CA GLY A 178 -7.49 11.02 -3.56
C GLY A 178 -8.36 11.08 -4.82
N VAL A 179 -8.35 12.23 -5.51
CA VAL A 179 -9.06 12.42 -6.79
C VAL A 179 -8.57 11.43 -7.86
N ALA A 180 -7.27 11.15 -7.90
CA ALA A 180 -6.71 10.16 -8.82
C ALA A 180 -7.22 8.73 -8.51
N PHE A 181 -7.41 8.36 -7.23
CA PHE A 181 -8.05 7.10 -6.85
C PHE A 181 -9.51 7.05 -7.28
N VAL A 182 -10.30 8.12 -7.09
CA VAL A 182 -11.67 8.21 -7.59
C VAL A 182 -11.70 8.02 -9.12
N ALA A 183 -10.86 8.77 -9.84
CA ALA A 183 -10.78 8.66 -11.29
C ALA A 183 -10.35 7.25 -11.75
N ARG A 184 -9.45 6.58 -11.01
CA ARG A 184 -9.05 5.20 -11.27
C ARG A 184 -10.20 4.22 -11.11
N GLY A 185 -11.02 4.38 -10.06
CA GLY A 185 -12.22 3.58 -9.82
C GLY A 185 -13.27 3.76 -10.90
N VAL A 186 -13.66 5.02 -11.19
CA VAL A 186 -14.67 5.35 -12.19
C VAL A 186 -14.26 4.92 -13.60
N ARG A 187 -13.00 5.16 -13.97
CA ARG A 187 -12.45 4.78 -15.29
C ARG A 187 -12.04 3.30 -15.38
N ARG A 188 -12.24 2.53 -14.30
CA ARG A 188 -11.89 1.10 -14.20
C ARG A 188 -10.44 0.77 -14.56
N LYS A 189 -9.52 1.73 -14.37
CA LYS A 189 -8.08 1.55 -14.67
C LYS A 189 -7.40 0.54 -13.75
N PHE A 190 -8.07 0.06 -12.70
CA PHE A 190 -7.58 -1.03 -11.86
C PHE A 190 -7.51 -2.38 -12.59
N PHE A 191 -8.18 -2.53 -13.75
CA PHE A 191 -8.00 -3.70 -14.61
C PHE A 191 -6.63 -3.76 -15.30
N ASP A 192 -5.89 -2.66 -15.31
CA ASP A 192 -4.51 -2.65 -15.83
C ASP A 192 -3.57 -3.47 -14.93
N ASP A 193 -3.91 -3.62 -13.64
CA ASP A 193 -3.09 -4.34 -12.65
C ASP A 193 -3.52 -5.81 -12.47
N VAL A 194 -4.69 -6.21 -12.96
CA VAL A 194 -5.25 -7.54 -12.71
C VAL A 194 -5.77 -8.20 -13.98
N ALA A 195 -5.61 -9.52 -14.08
CA ALA A 195 -6.09 -10.33 -15.20
C ALA A 195 -7.06 -11.43 -14.73
N PRO A 196 -8.25 -11.08 -14.19
CA PRO A 196 -9.18 -12.08 -13.72
C PRO A 196 -9.77 -12.89 -14.89
N PRO A 197 -10.08 -14.20 -14.70
CA PRO A 197 -10.84 -14.97 -15.64
C PRO A 197 -12.18 -14.29 -15.97
N ARG A 198 -12.70 -14.49 -17.18
CA ARG A 198 -13.93 -13.82 -17.66
C ARG A 198 -15.11 -13.93 -16.70
N ARG A 199 -15.26 -15.09 -16.04
CA ARG A 199 -16.33 -15.33 -15.04
C ARG A 199 -16.24 -14.40 -13.80
N PHE A 200 -15.05 -13.97 -13.41
CA PHE A 200 -14.82 -13.14 -12.23
C PHE A 200 -14.70 -11.65 -12.55
N ARG A 201 -14.69 -11.27 -13.83
CA ARG A 201 -14.52 -9.87 -14.24
C ARG A 201 -15.57 -8.93 -13.64
N ARG A 202 -16.84 -9.35 -13.60
CA ARG A 202 -17.92 -8.56 -12.97
C ARG A 202 -17.73 -8.42 -11.47
N LEU A 203 -17.24 -9.46 -10.79
CA LEU A 203 -16.95 -9.41 -9.36
C LEU A 203 -15.82 -8.40 -9.07
N VAL A 204 -14.71 -8.47 -9.82
CA VAL A 204 -13.59 -7.52 -9.67
C VAL A 204 -14.04 -6.08 -9.95
N GLU A 205 -14.93 -5.87 -10.90
CA GLU A 205 -15.53 -4.57 -11.21
C GLU A 205 -16.39 -4.05 -10.06
N ALA A 206 -17.27 -4.91 -9.52
CA ALA A 206 -18.17 -4.58 -8.42
C ALA A 206 -17.41 -4.28 -7.11
N LEU A 207 -16.23 -4.87 -6.92
CA LEU A 207 -15.36 -4.60 -5.78
C LEU A 207 -14.44 -3.39 -6.03
N GLY A 208 -13.83 -3.32 -7.20
CA GLY A 208 -12.83 -2.30 -7.51
C GLY A 208 -13.42 -0.90 -7.62
N THR A 209 -14.52 -0.74 -8.36
CA THR A 209 -15.09 0.60 -8.59
C THR A 209 -15.50 1.30 -7.27
N PRO A 210 -16.41 0.76 -6.44
CA PRO A 210 -16.80 1.42 -5.20
C PRO A 210 -15.63 1.48 -4.20
N GLY A 211 -14.77 0.47 -4.14
CA GLY A 211 -13.61 0.45 -3.26
C GLY A 211 -12.64 1.59 -3.54
N PHE A 212 -12.23 1.78 -4.80
CA PHE A 212 -11.34 2.89 -5.17
C PHE A 212 -12.00 4.25 -4.99
N VAL A 213 -13.29 4.38 -5.26
CA VAL A 213 -14.03 5.64 -5.06
C VAL A 213 -14.07 5.99 -3.57
N ALA A 214 -14.46 5.06 -2.69
CA ALA A 214 -14.51 5.29 -1.25
C ALA A 214 -13.14 5.65 -0.68
N LYS A 215 -12.09 4.89 -1.03
CA LYS A 215 -10.71 5.19 -0.64
C LYS A 215 -10.29 6.57 -1.13
N GLY A 216 -10.62 6.92 -2.37
CA GLY A 216 -10.28 8.21 -2.96
C GLY A 216 -10.97 9.36 -2.24
N ILE A 217 -12.25 9.22 -1.88
CA ILE A 217 -12.99 10.22 -1.10
C ILE A 217 -12.34 10.40 0.27
N ALA A 218 -12.06 9.31 1.01
CA ALA A 218 -11.40 9.37 2.32
C ALA A 218 -10.07 10.12 2.25
N VAL A 219 -9.20 9.77 1.28
CA VAL A 219 -7.91 10.43 1.07
C VAL A 219 -8.08 11.92 0.67
N THR A 220 -9.13 12.25 -0.09
CA THR A 220 -9.41 13.64 -0.45
C THR A 220 -9.81 14.48 0.78
N ILE A 221 -10.59 13.90 1.70
CA ILE A 221 -10.96 14.56 2.97
C ILE A 221 -9.70 14.78 3.82
N VAL A 222 -8.84 13.78 3.97
CA VAL A 222 -7.53 13.94 4.65
C VAL A 222 -6.76 15.12 4.08
N GLY A 223 -6.60 15.18 2.76
CA GLY A 223 -5.92 16.31 2.12
C GLY A 223 -6.60 17.66 2.37
N GLY A 224 -7.93 17.68 2.43
CA GLY A 224 -8.72 18.86 2.79
C GLY A 224 -8.44 19.33 4.22
N LEU A 225 -8.36 18.44 5.20
CA LEU A 225 -8.03 18.77 6.59
C LEU A 225 -6.63 19.41 6.71
N PHE A 226 -5.65 18.90 5.97
CA PHE A 226 -4.32 19.52 5.91
C PHE A 226 -4.36 20.96 5.37
N VAL A 227 -5.21 21.22 4.36
CA VAL A 227 -5.39 22.59 3.85
C VAL A 227 -6.09 23.48 4.88
N VAL A 228 -7.09 22.95 5.59
CA VAL A 228 -7.78 23.67 6.68
C VAL A 228 -6.79 24.02 7.77
N ALA A 229 -6.00 23.06 8.27
CA ALA A 229 -4.95 23.27 9.26
C ALA A 229 -3.94 24.34 8.84
N ALA A 230 -3.58 24.37 7.55
CA ALA A 230 -2.67 25.39 7.02
C ALA A 230 -3.28 26.80 7.04
N VAL A 231 -4.57 26.93 6.71
CA VAL A 231 -5.27 28.21 6.66
C VAL A 231 -5.63 28.73 8.07
N SER A 232 -6.08 27.84 8.95
CA SER A 232 -6.41 28.16 10.33
C SER A 232 -5.19 28.35 11.22
N HIS A 233 -4.00 27.91 10.76
CA HIS A 233 -2.77 27.82 11.57
C HIS A 233 -2.95 26.95 12.83
N ASP A 234 -3.82 25.96 12.75
CA ASP A 234 -4.14 25.02 13.81
C ASP A 234 -3.78 23.59 13.37
N ALA A 235 -2.77 23.02 14.01
CA ALA A 235 -2.31 21.66 13.70
C ALA A 235 -3.34 20.59 14.10
N GLY A 236 -4.21 20.86 15.07
CA GLY A 236 -5.28 19.95 15.48
C GLY A 236 -6.30 19.67 14.37
N GLU A 237 -6.41 20.58 13.39
CA GLU A 237 -7.24 20.36 12.20
C GLU A 237 -6.58 19.41 11.17
N ALA A 238 -5.27 19.15 11.28
CA ALA A 238 -4.55 18.24 10.41
C ALA A 238 -4.77 16.77 10.84
N GLY A 239 -6.01 16.35 10.91
CA GLY A 239 -6.37 14.95 11.21
C GLY A 239 -5.84 13.99 10.14
N GLY A 240 -5.39 12.82 10.58
CA GLY A 240 -5.08 11.71 9.69
C GLY A 240 -6.35 11.10 9.07
N LEU A 241 -6.29 9.82 8.71
CA LEU A 241 -7.49 9.12 8.18
C LEU A 241 -8.59 9.02 9.24
N ASP A 242 -8.23 8.80 10.50
CA ASP A 242 -9.18 8.72 11.62
C ASP A 242 -9.90 10.05 11.81
N GLY A 243 -9.17 11.17 11.96
CA GLY A 243 -9.75 12.52 12.06
C GLY A 243 -10.62 12.87 10.84
N ALA A 244 -10.21 12.49 9.62
CA ALA A 244 -11.01 12.68 8.42
C ALA A 244 -12.35 11.93 8.46
N LEU A 245 -12.37 10.70 9.00
CA LEU A 245 -13.59 9.91 9.12
C LEU A 245 -14.46 10.39 10.29
N GLN A 246 -13.85 10.79 11.40
CA GLN A 246 -14.55 11.34 12.55
C GLN A 246 -15.18 12.70 12.24
N SER A 247 -14.53 13.58 11.46
CA SER A 247 -15.09 14.87 11.05
C SER A 247 -16.44 14.74 10.33
N LEU A 248 -16.69 13.62 9.67
CA LEU A 248 -17.98 13.34 9.05
C LEU A 248 -19.10 13.17 10.08
N THR A 249 -18.82 12.76 11.31
CA THR A 249 -19.87 12.59 12.34
C THR A 249 -20.46 13.92 12.80
N THR A 250 -19.75 15.02 12.59
CA THR A 250 -20.15 16.36 13.05
C THR A 250 -20.96 17.15 12.02
N VAL A 251 -21.02 16.68 10.75
CA VAL A 251 -21.75 17.38 9.68
C VAL A 251 -23.10 16.72 9.36
N PRO A 252 -24.11 17.49 8.97
CA PRO A 252 -25.40 16.93 8.59
C PRO A 252 -25.29 15.92 7.44
N GLY A 253 -25.80 14.70 7.64
CA GLY A 253 -25.71 13.62 6.66
C GLY A 253 -24.33 12.93 6.59
N GLY A 254 -23.35 13.41 7.35
CA GLY A 254 -21.98 12.87 7.32
C GLY A 254 -21.89 11.43 7.83
N VAL A 255 -22.74 11.02 8.78
CA VAL A 255 -22.82 9.62 9.22
C VAL A 255 -23.16 8.68 8.07
N VAL A 256 -24.06 9.07 7.16
CA VAL A 256 -24.39 8.27 5.97
C VAL A 256 -23.18 8.18 5.02
N ALA A 257 -22.47 9.29 4.85
CA ALA A 257 -21.23 9.31 4.05
C ALA A 257 -20.15 8.44 4.71
N LEU A 258 -20.00 8.50 6.04
CA LEU A 258 -19.06 7.68 6.80
C LEU A 258 -19.37 6.19 6.63
N VAL A 259 -20.63 5.77 6.77
CA VAL A 259 -21.06 4.39 6.52
C VAL A 259 -20.74 3.96 5.09
N ALA A 260 -21.02 4.80 4.09
CA ALA A 260 -20.72 4.49 2.70
C ALA A 260 -19.21 4.35 2.44
N ILE A 261 -18.38 5.22 3.04
CA ILE A 261 -16.91 5.15 2.95
C ILE A 261 -16.42 3.90 3.68
N ALA A 262 -16.91 3.60 4.89
CA ALA A 262 -16.53 2.45 5.68
C ALA A 262 -16.77 1.13 4.92
N VAL A 263 -17.99 0.95 4.39
CA VAL A 263 -18.33 -0.21 3.55
C VAL A 263 -17.46 -0.24 2.29
N GLY A 264 -17.23 0.91 1.65
CA GLY A 264 -16.36 1.00 0.48
C GLY A 264 -14.91 0.63 0.77
N LEU A 265 -14.37 0.99 1.93
CA LEU A 265 -13.01 0.57 2.37
C LEU A 265 -12.96 -0.94 2.61
N MET A 266 -13.99 -1.55 3.20
CA MET A 266 -14.07 -3.01 3.34
C MET A 266 -14.10 -3.69 1.97
N VAL A 267 -14.89 -3.17 1.04
CA VAL A 267 -14.97 -3.65 -0.34
C VAL A 267 -13.63 -3.49 -1.07
N TYR A 268 -12.92 -2.37 -0.85
CA TYR A 268 -11.55 -2.18 -1.35
C TYR A 268 -10.59 -3.22 -0.78
N GLY A 269 -10.72 -3.54 0.51
CA GLY A 269 -9.91 -4.58 1.14
C GLY A 269 -10.11 -5.95 0.50
N VAL A 270 -11.36 -6.33 0.22
CA VAL A 270 -11.67 -7.57 -0.52
C VAL A 270 -11.09 -7.52 -1.94
N TYR A 271 -11.18 -6.37 -2.63
CA TYR A 271 -10.54 -6.17 -3.93
C TYR A 271 -9.02 -6.41 -3.86
N CYS A 272 -8.33 -5.93 -2.83
CA CYS A 272 -6.89 -6.14 -2.67
C CYS A 272 -6.53 -7.63 -2.58
N VAL A 273 -7.34 -8.44 -1.89
CA VAL A 273 -7.15 -9.90 -1.86
C VAL A 273 -7.31 -10.50 -3.26
N THR A 274 -8.35 -10.09 -4.01
CA THR A 274 -8.53 -10.57 -5.39
C THR A 274 -7.38 -10.14 -6.30
N ARG A 275 -6.82 -8.96 -6.07
CA ARG A 275 -5.62 -8.47 -6.78
C ARG A 275 -4.42 -9.36 -6.49
N GLY A 276 -4.19 -9.77 -5.23
CA GLY A 276 -3.11 -10.68 -4.88
C GLY A 276 -3.17 -12.02 -5.62
N VAL A 277 -4.40 -12.49 -5.91
CA VAL A 277 -4.61 -13.78 -6.62
C VAL A 277 -4.44 -13.64 -8.14
N TRP A 278 -4.82 -12.50 -8.74
CA TRP A 278 -4.86 -12.27 -10.19
C TRP A 278 -3.98 -11.11 -10.66
N ALA A 279 -2.91 -10.79 -9.93
CA ALA A 279 -1.91 -9.79 -10.35
C ALA A 279 -1.32 -10.14 -11.73
N ARG A 280 -1.00 -9.12 -12.53
CA ARG A 280 -0.33 -9.23 -13.83
C ARG A 280 1.17 -9.15 -13.69
#